data_05a130f3e5e1264274a63ecf17593c0e
#
_entry.id   05a130f3e5e1264274a63ecf17593c0e
#
_cell.length_a   1.000
_cell.length_b   1.000
_cell.length_c   1.000
_cell.angle_alpha   90.00
_cell.angle_beta   90.00
_cell.angle_gamma   90.00
#
_symmetry.space_group_name_H-M   'P 1'
#
loop_
_entity.id
_entity.type
_entity.pdbx_description
1 polymer ?
#
loop_
_entity_poly.entity_id
_entity_poly.type
_entity_poly.pdbx_seq_one_letter_code
_entity_poly.pdbx_strand_id
1 'polypeptide(L)'
;MPGQAQKQALILESARAAGLWLSTYVSGTGTIDVELRFDSNTATMSAHSLGNKMMGTGKAQDGKTYDLYEDGVAAEIRSGVDVNGAKADAIINVGTTNLDRYYWFDETLGNADDIPRDKTDGFRVMLHELLHTMGFNGWLANGGHSDPTASGASLFDRLVRFDGDRSYFVGEHASKAYGAQVPLTNVHLGDAITFAEGRLTGAETLMSYDGPRNGERISLDPVVIGVLRDLGLTVRDQQAVMRGDGQPVSTLAIDTRSGDYHIERALDLTFFSAGDVGYAFLLDDADRIQFTNINVALDTGHDMVGGQAYRLYQAAFDREPDKTGLGYWIKHMDQGLSLNDAAHYFVISDEFRKVYGSAPSNATIVDKFYDHVLGRKGDAGGIAHWNAMLDQGTLSVAQVLASFSESAENVATLAEIIGNGFEYTPYG
;
A
#
# COMPACT_ATOMS: atom_id res chain seq x y z
N MET A 1 -20.51 -16.04 -18.35
CA MET A 1 -20.27 -15.78 -16.91
C MET A 1 -19.35 -16.85 -16.38
N PRO A 2 -18.39 -16.54 -15.55
CA PRO A 2 -17.52 -17.56 -14.92
C PRO A 2 -18.36 -18.59 -14.19
N GLY A 3 -17.95 -19.86 -14.24
CA GLY A 3 -18.61 -20.92 -13.48
C GLY A 3 -18.48 -20.71 -11.97
N GLN A 4 -19.30 -21.40 -11.16
CA GLN A 4 -19.30 -21.24 -9.69
C GLN A 4 -17.91 -21.48 -9.07
N ALA A 5 -17.16 -22.46 -9.57
CA ALA A 5 -15.80 -22.75 -9.11
C ALA A 5 -14.82 -21.59 -9.39
N GLN A 6 -14.92 -20.95 -10.55
CA GLN A 6 -14.09 -19.81 -10.90
C GLN A 6 -14.39 -18.60 -10.01
N LYS A 7 -15.66 -18.36 -9.68
CA LYS A 7 -16.04 -17.29 -8.73
C LYS A 7 -15.51 -17.53 -7.32
N GLN A 8 -15.60 -18.77 -6.85
CA GLN A 8 -15.03 -19.12 -5.54
C GLN A 8 -13.52 -18.92 -5.52
N ALA A 9 -12.83 -19.23 -6.61
CA ALA A 9 -11.40 -18.94 -6.74
C ALA A 9 -11.09 -17.43 -6.67
N LEU A 10 -11.84 -16.59 -7.38
CA LEU A 10 -11.68 -15.12 -7.33
C LEU A 10 -11.93 -14.54 -5.94
N ILE A 11 -12.95 -15.05 -5.24
CA ILE A 11 -13.23 -14.63 -3.86
C ILE A 11 -12.09 -15.05 -2.93
N LEU A 12 -11.57 -16.25 -3.08
CA LEU A 12 -10.43 -16.75 -2.31
C LEU A 12 -9.18 -15.89 -2.55
N GLU A 13 -8.89 -15.57 -3.81
CA GLU A 13 -7.76 -14.71 -4.17
C GLU A 13 -7.93 -13.29 -3.59
N SER A 14 -9.14 -12.73 -3.66
CA SER A 14 -9.43 -11.41 -3.06
C SER A 14 -9.25 -11.41 -1.54
N ALA A 15 -9.70 -12.46 -0.85
CA ALA A 15 -9.53 -12.60 0.60
C ALA A 15 -8.05 -12.77 0.97
N ARG A 16 -7.33 -13.57 0.20
CA ARG A 16 -5.88 -13.77 0.37
C ARG A 16 -5.13 -12.46 0.16
N ALA A 17 -5.40 -11.75 -0.94
CA ALA A 17 -4.80 -10.46 -1.22
C ALA A 17 -5.08 -9.45 -0.10
N ALA A 18 -6.32 -9.37 0.40
CA ALA A 18 -6.68 -8.49 1.51
C ALA A 18 -5.92 -8.84 2.82
N GLY A 19 -5.80 -10.13 3.15
CA GLY A 19 -5.04 -10.59 4.33
C GLY A 19 -3.57 -10.23 4.24
N LEU A 20 -2.99 -10.47 3.10
CA LEU A 20 -1.60 -10.15 2.85
C LEU A 20 -1.37 -8.62 2.88
N TRP A 21 -2.28 -7.83 2.30
CA TRP A 21 -2.22 -6.38 2.37
C TRP A 21 -2.30 -5.87 3.82
N LEU A 22 -3.19 -6.42 4.66
CA LEU A 22 -3.24 -6.10 6.09
C LEU A 22 -1.92 -6.41 6.80
N SER A 23 -1.23 -7.48 6.43
CA SER A 23 0.04 -7.86 7.05
C SER A 23 1.16 -6.84 6.82
N THR A 24 1.05 -5.94 5.82
CA THR A 24 1.99 -4.83 5.66
C THR A 24 1.77 -3.73 6.67
N TYR A 25 0.54 -3.53 7.11
CA TYR A 25 0.20 -2.52 8.11
C TYR A 25 0.29 -3.04 9.53
N VAL A 26 -0.19 -4.27 9.79
CA VAL A 26 -0.26 -4.84 11.13
C VAL A 26 0.95 -5.74 11.37
N SER A 27 1.77 -5.38 12.35
CA SER A 27 2.92 -6.19 12.77
C SER A 27 2.49 -7.24 13.79
N GLY A 28 2.93 -8.48 13.59
CA GLY A 28 2.68 -9.59 14.49
C GLY A 28 3.58 -10.78 14.21
N THR A 29 3.46 -11.80 15.04
CA THR A 29 4.27 -13.03 14.95
C THR A 29 3.44 -14.29 14.74
N GLY A 30 2.10 -14.18 14.76
CA GLY A 30 1.17 -15.29 14.52
C GLY A 30 0.92 -15.54 13.02
N THR A 31 0.49 -16.76 12.71
CA THR A 31 -0.03 -17.13 11.39
C THR A 31 -1.54 -17.30 11.52
N ILE A 32 -2.31 -16.56 10.74
CA ILE A 32 -3.76 -16.54 10.85
C ILE A 32 -4.38 -17.41 9.76
N ASP A 33 -5.09 -18.44 10.17
CA ASP A 33 -5.83 -19.35 9.31
C ASP A 33 -7.28 -18.88 9.17
N VAL A 34 -7.68 -18.50 7.95
CA VAL A 34 -9.03 -18.00 7.66
C VAL A 34 -9.81 -19.02 6.83
N GLU A 35 -10.96 -19.46 7.36
CA GLU A 35 -11.89 -20.33 6.65
C GLU A 35 -12.96 -19.50 5.92
N LEU A 36 -13.10 -19.67 4.60
CA LEU A 36 -14.21 -19.12 3.83
C LEU A 36 -15.35 -20.12 3.72
N ARG A 37 -16.55 -19.74 4.16
CA ARG A 37 -17.78 -20.55 4.07
C ARG A 37 -18.75 -19.93 3.10
N PHE A 38 -19.15 -20.69 2.08
CA PHE A 38 -20.10 -20.22 1.06
C PHE A 38 -21.53 -20.66 1.43
N ASP A 39 -22.45 -19.69 1.58
CA ASP A 39 -23.85 -19.93 1.88
C ASP A 39 -24.75 -19.43 0.74
N SER A 40 -25.51 -20.35 0.16
CA SER A 40 -26.46 -20.04 -0.92
C SER A 40 -27.79 -19.44 -0.44
N ASN A 41 -28.01 -19.34 0.86
CA ASN A 41 -29.25 -18.83 1.43
C ASN A 41 -29.17 -17.35 1.84
N THR A 42 -28.01 -16.75 1.78
CA THR A 42 -27.81 -15.33 2.12
C THR A 42 -27.12 -14.58 0.99
N ALA A 43 -27.31 -13.25 0.96
CA ALA A 43 -26.64 -12.32 0.07
C ALA A 43 -25.58 -11.47 0.82
N THR A 44 -25.47 -11.63 2.13
CA THR A 44 -24.57 -10.84 2.98
C THR A 44 -23.24 -11.55 3.21
N MET A 45 -22.21 -10.79 3.49
CA MET A 45 -20.94 -11.27 4.03
C MET A 45 -20.89 -10.95 5.52
N SER A 46 -20.16 -11.78 6.26
CA SER A 46 -19.90 -11.55 7.68
C SER A 46 -18.66 -12.31 8.10
N ALA A 47 -17.93 -11.75 9.05
CA ALA A 47 -16.75 -12.41 9.60
C ALA A 47 -16.75 -12.38 11.13
N HIS A 48 -16.08 -13.35 11.73
CA HIS A 48 -15.86 -13.41 13.16
C HIS A 48 -14.58 -14.18 13.47
N SER A 49 -13.92 -13.74 14.52
CA SER A 49 -12.78 -14.42 15.12
C SER A 49 -13.23 -15.64 15.94
N LEU A 50 -12.37 -16.63 16.03
CA LEU A 50 -12.52 -17.81 16.87
C LEU A 50 -11.46 -17.79 17.98
N GLY A 51 -11.69 -18.59 19.04
CA GLY A 51 -10.71 -18.73 20.12
C GLY A 51 -10.51 -17.45 20.95
N ASN A 52 -11.59 -16.73 21.25
CA ASN A 52 -11.52 -15.49 22.03
C ASN A 52 -10.80 -15.68 23.37
N LYS A 53 -9.91 -14.76 23.69
CA LYS A 53 -9.07 -14.83 24.88
C LYS A 53 -9.64 -13.97 26.00
N MET A 54 -9.91 -14.58 27.15
CA MET A 54 -10.33 -13.84 28.35
C MET A 54 -9.19 -12.95 28.86
N MET A 55 -9.44 -11.66 29.02
CA MET A 55 -8.48 -10.66 29.47
C MET A 55 -8.69 -10.22 30.93
N GLY A 56 -9.81 -10.58 31.50
CA GLY A 56 -10.19 -10.19 32.86
C GLY A 56 -11.64 -9.71 32.94
N THR A 57 -11.91 -8.74 33.79
CA THR A 57 -13.25 -8.18 33.94
C THR A 57 -13.26 -6.69 33.72
N GLY A 58 -14.35 -6.16 33.15
CA GLY A 58 -14.64 -4.75 32.97
C GLY A 58 -15.84 -4.30 33.82
N LYS A 59 -16.11 -2.99 33.79
CA LYS A 59 -17.33 -2.41 34.37
C LYS A 59 -18.10 -1.66 33.34
N ALA A 60 -19.40 -1.95 33.22
CA ALA A 60 -20.31 -1.19 32.40
C ALA A 60 -20.61 0.20 33.00
N GLN A 61 -21.24 1.08 32.24
CA GLN A 61 -21.62 2.41 32.72
C GLN A 61 -22.61 2.37 33.90
N ASP A 62 -23.41 1.32 34.00
CA ASP A 62 -24.34 1.07 35.12
C ASP A 62 -23.66 0.46 36.36
N GLY A 63 -22.33 0.23 36.27
CA GLY A 63 -21.52 -0.33 37.34
C GLY A 63 -21.47 -1.86 37.43
N LYS A 64 -22.20 -2.58 36.58
CA LYS A 64 -22.15 -4.04 36.53
C LYS A 64 -20.81 -4.53 36.01
N THR A 65 -20.36 -5.66 36.50
CA THR A 65 -19.11 -6.33 36.06
C THR A 65 -19.44 -7.32 34.96
N TYR A 66 -18.59 -7.34 33.93
CA TYR A 66 -18.64 -8.29 32.82
C TYR A 66 -17.27 -8.89 32.53
N ASP A 67 -17.26 -10.06 31.92
CA ASP A 67 -16.02 -10.67 31.43
C ASP A 67 -15.57 -9.92 30.14
N LEU A 68 -14.27 -9.60 30.10
CA LEU A 68 -13.66 -8.89 28.98
C LEU A 68 -12.85 -9.87 28.15
N TYR A 69 -13.08 -9.87 26.84
CA TYR A 69 -12.43 -10.74 25.89
C TYR A 69 -11.71 -9.95 24.81
N GLU A 70 -10.59 -10.49 24.36
CA GLU A 70 -9.90 -10.11 23.13
C GLU A 70 -10.25 -11.13 22.04
N ASP A 71 -10.46 -10.63 20.83
CA ASP A 71 -10.65 -11.51 19.67
C ASP A 71 -9.42 -12.39 19.43
N GLY A 72 -9.64 -13.67 19.10
CA GLY A 72 -8.56 -14.66 19.01
C GLY A 72 -7.50 -14.29 17.98
N VAL A 73 -7.91 -13.78 16.82
CA VAL A 73 -7.00 -13.29 15.77
C VAL A 73 -6.10 -12.15 16.29
N ALA A 74 -6.68 -11.14 16.96
CA ALA A 74 -5.90 -10.04 17.52
C ALA A 74 -4.92 -10.53 18.61
N ALA A 75 -5.35 -11.46 19.45
CA ALA A 75 -4.52 -12.09 20.49
C ALA A 75 -3.34 -12.85 19.89
N GLU A 76 -3.57 -13.58 18.83
CA GLU A 76 -2.54 -14.35 18.13
C GLU A 76 -1.56 -13.46 17.37
N ILE A 77 -2.03 -12.48 16.61
CA ILE A 77 -1.16 -11.49 15.95
C ILE A 77 -0.20 -10.87 16.95
N ARG A 78 -0.69 -10.48 18.12
CA ARG A 78 0.10 -9.80 19.14
C ARG A 78 1.06 -10.72 19.88
N SER A 79 0.65 -11.95 20.18
CA SER A 79 1.40 -12.86 21.06
C SER A 79 2.19 -13.94 20.32
N GLY A 80 1.86 -14.21 19.06
CA GLY A 80 2.36 -15.37 18.31
C GLY A 80 1.89 -16.73 18.85
N VAL A 81 0.89 -16.74 19.71
CA VAL A 81 0.36 -17.97 20.32
C VAL A 81 -1.00 -18.27 19.72
N ASP A 82 -1.08 -19.34 18.96
CA ASP A 82 -2.33 -19.89 18.47
C ASP A 82 -3.20 -20.37 19.65
N VAL A 83 -4.35 -19.75 19.81
CA VAL A 83 -5.24 -19.96 20.97
C VAL A 83 -6.27 -21.06 20.73
N ASN A 84 -6.44 -21.53 19.49
CA ASN A 84 -7.44 -22.54 19.07
C ASN A 84 -6.84 -23.78 18.41
N GLY A 85 -5.51 -23.84 18.25
CA GLY A 85 -4.76 -24.96 17.67
C GLY A 85 -5.04 -25.15 16.19
N ALA A 86 -5.09 -26.35 15.71
CA ALA A 86 -5.26 -26.66 14.27
C ALA A 86 -6.65 -26.32 13.68
N LYS A 87 -7.41 -25.42 14.30
CA LYS A 87 -8.69 -24.92 13.75
C LYS A 87 -8.45 -23.54 13.16
N ALA A 88 -9.28 -23.14 12.20
CA ALA A 88 -9.23 -21.78 11.67
C ALA A 88 -9.39 -20.74 12.79
N ASP A 89 -8.66 -19.65 12.69
CA ASP A 89 -8.69 -18.53 13.65
C ASP A 89 -9.84 -17.59 13.39
N ALA A 90 -10.28 -17.57 12.14
CA ALA A 90 -11.40 -16.75 11.71
C ALA A 90 -12.26 -17.46 10.66
N ILE A 91 -13.52 -17.07 10.59
CA ILE A 91 -14.47 -17.53 9.56
C ILE A 91 -15.01 -16.29 8.86
N ILE A 92 -14.94 -16.30 7.52
CA ILE A 92 -15.67 -15.37 6.67
C ILE A 92 -16.80 -16.15 5.98
N ASN A 93 -18.04 -15.78 6.29
CA ASN A 93 -19.21 -16.33 5.62
C ASN A 93 -19.50 -15.49 4.37
N VAL A 94 -19.53 -16.12 3.21
CA VAL A 94 -19.76 -15.49 1.92
C VAL A 94 -21.13 -15.89 1.42
N GLY A 95 -22.08 -14.94 1.46
CA GLY A 95 -23.40 -15.14 0.86
C GLY A 95 -23.31 -15.15 -0.64
N THR A 96 -23.81 -16.23 -1.28
CA THR A 96 -23.73 -16.38 -2.73
C THR A 96 -25.01 -16.00 -3.46
N THR A 97 -26.08 -15.69 -2.73
CA THR A 97 -27.33 -15.21 -3.33
C THR A 97 -27.13 -13.81 -3.93
N ASN A 98 -27.30 -13.71 -5.25
CA ASN A 98 -27.11 -12.45 -5.98
C ASN A 98 -25.69 -11.84 -5.86
N LEU A 99 -24.67 -12.66 -5.64
CA LEU A 99 -23.30 -12.20 -5.48
C LEU A 99 -22.88 -11.25 -6.62
N ASP A 100 -23.12 -11.62 -7.87
CA ASP A 100 -22.78 -10.81 -9.05
C ASP A 100 -23.63 -9.53 -9.17
N ARG A 101 -24.72 -9.42 -8.44
CA ARG A 101 -25.53 -8.21 -8.43
C ARG A 101 -24.89 -7.10 -7.60
N TYR A 102 -24.21 -7.46 -6.53
CA TYR A 102 -23.71 -6.51 -5.55
C TYR A 102 -22.19 -6.34 -5.58
N TYR A 103 -21.44 -7.41 -5.90
CA TYR A 103 -19.99 -7.43 -5.76
C TYR A 103 -19.28 -7.64 -7.10
N TRP A 104 -18.12 -7.05 -7.22
CA TRP A 104 -17.16 -7.23 -8.29
C TRP A 104 -15.89 -7.87 -7.74
N PHE A 105 -15.67 -9.13 -8.06
CA PHE A 105 -14.41 -9.82 -7.78
C PHE A 105 -13.58 -9.82 -9.04
N ASP A 106 -12.49 -9.10 -9.00
CA ASP A 106 -11.62 -8.81 -10.11
C ASP A 106 -10.74 -10.01 -10.46
N GLU A 107 -10.58 -10.31 -11.76
CA GLU A 107 -9.62 -11.28 -12.26
C GLU A 107 -8.19 -10.71 -12.25
N THR A 108 -8.04 -9.39 -12.15
CA THR A 108 -6.78 -8.66 -12.27
C THR A 108 -6.51 -7.77 -11.08
N LEU A 109 -7.10 -7.91 -9.96
CA LEU A 109 -6.99 -7.17 -8.67
C LEU A 109 -6.24 -5.80 -8.69
N GLY A 110 -5.62 -5.43 -9.79
CA GLY A 110 -4.69 -4.38 -9.99
C GLY A 110 -5.17 -3.12 -10.62
N ASN A 111 -6.34 -3.15 -11.18
CA ASN A 111 -6.91 -1.97 -11.78
C ASN A 111 -8.20 -1.58 -11.06
N ALA A 112 -8.13 -0.54 -10.22
CA ALA A 112 -9.33 -0.02 -9.56
C ALA A 112 -10.26 0.74 -10.53
N ASP A 113 -9.76 1.15 -11.70
CA ASP A 113 -10.51 1.93 -12.68
C ASP A 113 -11.57 1.11 -13.44
N ASP A 114 -11.46 -0.22 -13.41
CA ASP A 114 -12.40 -1.12 -14.08
C ASP A 114 -13.54 -1.62 -13.19
N ILE A 115 -13.56 -1.23 -11.90
CA ILE A 115 -14.65 -1.57 -10.98
C ILE A 115 -15.96 -0.92 -11.48
N PRO A 116 -16.99 -1.71 -11.78
CA PRO A 116 -18.26 -1.15 -12.24
C PRO A 116 -18.88 -0.25 -11.18
N ARG A 117 -19.36 0.93 -11.60
CA ARG A 117 -19.92 1.95 -10.70
C ARG A 117 -21.17 1.52 -9.92
N ASP A 118 -21.79 0.40 -10.28
CA ASP A 118 -22.93 -0.20 -9.61
C ASP A 118 -22.55 -1.42 -8.76
N LYS A 119 -21.24 -1.67 -8.57
CA LYS A 119 -20.72 -2.81 -7.82
C LYS A 119 -19.82 -2.38 -6.68
N THR A 120 -19.83 -3.17 -5.63
CA THR A 120 -18.86 -3.06 -4.53
C THR A 120 -17.61 -3.88 -4.88
N ASP A 121 -16.44 -3.30 -4.69
CA ASP A 121 -15.16 -3.99 -4.88
C ASP A 121 -15.01 -5.18 -3.92
N GLY A 122 -14.79 -6.36 -4.48
CA GLY A 122 -14.67 -7.61 -3.72
C GLY A 122 -13.45 -7.64 -2.80
N PHE A 123 -12.32 -7.08 -3.23
CA PHE A 123 -11.13 -6.93 -2.39
C PHE A 123 -11.43 -6.09 -1.14
N ARG A 124 -12.07 -4.94 -1.31
CA ARG A 124 -12.48 -4.05 -0.23
C ARG A 124 -13.39 -4.75 0.77
N VAL A 125 -14.36 -5.54 0.28
CA VAL A 125 -15.27 -6.28 1.17
C VAL A 125 -14.49 -7.32 1.99
N MET A 126 -13.57 -8.05 1.37
CA MET A 126 -12.74 -9.01 2.09
C MET A 126 -11.86 -8.32 3.15
N LEU A 127 -11.33 -7.14 2.83
CA LEU A 127 -10.59 -6.33 3.78
C LEU A 127 -11.44 -5.88 4.98
N HIS A 128 -12.67 -5.43 4.72
CA HIS A 128 -13.65 -5.08 5.75
C HIS A 128 -13.95 -6.27 6.68
N GLU A 129 -14.23 -7.43 6.11
CA GLU A 129 -14.51 -8.64 6.88
C GLU A 129 -13.32 -9.10 7.72
N LEU A 130 -12.11 -9.01 7.17
CA LEU A 130 -10.89 -9.32 7.93
C LEU A 130 -10.68 -8.38 9.11
N LEU A 131 -11.00 -7.09 8.98
CA LEU A 131 -10.92 -6.14 10.10
C LEU A 131 -11.88 -6.51 11.23
N HIS A 132 -13.06 -7.04 10.94
CA HIS A 132 -13.94 -7.60 11.97
C HIS A 132 -13.27 -8.70 12.77
N THR A 133 -12.50 -9.57 12.13
CA THR A 133 -11.77 -10.64 12.83
C THR A 133 -10.62 -10.12 13.71
N MET A 134 -10.10 -8.93 13.43
CA MET A 134 -9.03 -8.28 14.18
C MET A 134 -9.53 -7.43 15.36
N GLY A 135 -10.81 -7.53 15.72
CA GLY A 135 -11.38 -6.87 16.87
C GLY A 135 -12.26 -5.65 16.57
N PHE A 136 -12.50 -5.29 15.30
CA PHE A 136 -13.61 -4.41 14.93
C PHE A 136 -14.93 -5.16 15.12
N ASN A 137 -15.19 -5.62 16.34
CA ASN A 137 -16.29 -6.52 16.62
C ASN A 137 -16.91 -6.20 17.98
N GLY A 138 -17.96 -5.36 17.98
CA GLY A 138 -18.75 -5.13 19.19
C GLY A 138 -19.70 -6.31 19.44
N TRP A 139 -19.66 -6.83 20.65
CA TRP A 139 -20.57 -7.90 21.11
C TRP A 139 -21.81 -7.36 21.79
N LEU A 140 -21.82 -6.04 22.06
CA LEU A 140 -22.97 -5.36 22.63
C LEU A 140 -24.09 -5.32 21.58
N ALA A 141 -25.26 -5.82 21.93
CA ALA A 141 -26.36 -6.02 21.00
C ALA A 141 -26.76 -4.75 20.24
N ASN A 142 -27.16 -4.92 18.99
CA ASN A 142 -27.74 -3.91 18.12
C ASN A 142 -28.83 -3.11 18.85
N GLY A 143 -28.63 -1.77 19.00
CA GLY A 143 -29.58 -0.90 19.62
C GLY A 143 -29.08 -0.13 20.84
N GLY A 144 -27.79 -0.26 21.17
CA GLY A 144 -27.09 0.75 21.95
C GLY A 144 -27.31 0.79 23.46
N HIS A 145 -28.16 -0.01 24.04
CA HIS A 145 -28.45 0.05 25.46
C HIS A 145 -28.35 -1.29 26.21
N SER A 146 -27.78 -2.30 25.63
CA SER A 146 -27.69 -3.56 26.33
C SER A 146 -26.44 -3.59 27.21
N ASP A 147 -26.69 -3.87 28.47
CA ASP A 147 -25.76 -4.50 29.39
C ASP A 147 -24.85 -5.47 28.61
N PRO A 148 -23.56 -5.50 28.91
CA PRO A 148 -22.73 -6.62 28.51
C PRO A 148 -23.49 -7.91 28.77
N THR A 149 -23.75 -8.65 27.70
CA THR A 149 -24.57 -9.87 27.80
C THR A 149 -23.92 -10.84 28.80
N ALA A 150 -24.64 -11.87 29.21
CA ALA A 150 -24.07 -12.99 30.01
C ALA A 150 -22.83 -13.63 29.32
N SER A 151 -22.55 -13.26 28.09
CA SER A 151 -21.42 -13.72 27.26
C SER A 151 -20.16 -12.84 27.36
N GLY A 152 -20.20 -11.68 28.04
CA GLY A 152 -19.08 -10.77 28.16
C GLY A 152 -19.08 -9.62 27.13
N ALA A 153 -17.98 -8.91 27.03
CA ALA A 153 -17.75 -7.81 26.10
C ALA A 153 -16.37 -7.93 25.42
N SER A 154 -16.25 -7.41 24.21
CA SER A 154 -14.97 -7.33 23.47
C SER A 154 -14.09 -6.17 23.97
N LEU A 155 -12.81 -6.15 23.56
CA LEU A 155 -11.96 -4.97 23.77
C LEU A 155 -12.52 -3.73 23.03
N PHE A 156 -13.17 -3.92 21.90
CA PHE A 156 -13.85 -2.84 21.19
C PHE A 156 -14.97 -2.23 22.04
N ASP A 157 -15.83 -3.06 22.63
CA ASP A 157 -16.95 -2.60 23.49
C ASP A 157 -16.47 -1.80 24.69
N ARG A 158 -15.31 -2.12 25.26
CA ARG A 158 -14.70 -1.35 26.35
C ARG A 158 -14.43 0.10 25.96
N LEU A 159 -14.20 0.36 24.67
CA LEU A 159 -13.94 1.68 24.13
C LEU A 159 -15.19 2.31 23.50
N VAL A 160 -16.36 1.72 23.70
CA VAL A 160 -17.65 2.29 23.27
C VAL A 160 -18.28 3.07 24.42
N ARG A 161 -18.72 4.27 24.12
CA ARG A 161 -19.49 5.14 25.01
C ARG A 161 -20.85 5.42 24.41
N PHE A 162 -21.89 5.37 25.25
CA PHE A 162 -23.25 5.72 24.89
C PHE A 162 -23.61 7.11 25.42
N ASP A 163 -24.29 7.91 24.59
CA ASP A 163 -24.84 9.21 24.95
C ASP A 163 -26.26 9.31 24.35
N GLY A 164 -27.26 9.01 25.18
CA GLY A 164 -28.62 8.79 24.72
C GLY A 164 -28.71 7.61 23.75
N ASP A 165 -29.28 7.83 22.58
CA ASP A 165 -29.41 6.82 21.51
C ASP A 165 -28.18 6.74 20.59
N ARG A 166 -27.12 7.48 20.89
CA ARG A 166 -25.89 7.51 20.09
C ARG A 166 -24.80 6.72 20.78
N SER A 167 -23.99 6.07 19.96
CA SER A 167 -22.77 5.39 20.41
C SER A 167 -21.53 5.98 19.72
N TYR A 168 -20.44 5.99 20.46
CA TYR A 168 -19.17 6.55 20.02
C TYR A 168 -18.02 5.63 20.41
N PHE A 169 -17.06 5.44 19.51
CA PHE A 169 -15.77 4.87 19.87
C PHE A 169 -14.88 5.98 20.44
N VAL A 170 -14.33 5.75 21.63
CA VAL A 170 -13.59 6.76 22.40
C VAL A 170 -12.11 6.42 22.57
N GLY A 171 -11.59 5.49 21.79
CA GLY A 171 -10.16 5.18 21.75
C GLY A 171 -9.32 6.41 21.41
N GLU A 172 -8.17 6.54 22.00
CA GLU A 172 -7.32 7.73 21.92
C GLU A 172 -6.84 8.01 20.49
N HIS A 173 -6.30 6.97 19.83
CA HIS A 173 -5.72 7.11 18.50
C HIS A 173 -6.79 7.38 17.41
N ALA A 174 -7.89 6.65 17.47
CA ALA A 174 -9.01 6.87 16.54
C ALA A 174 -9.64 8.24 16.75
N SER A 175 -9.89 8.65 18.00
CA SER A 175 -10.45 9.95 18.32
C SER A 175 -9.52 11.10 17.90
N LYS A 176 -8.20 10.92 18.04
CA LYS A 176 -7.20 11.89 17.56
C LYS A 176 -7.23 12.01 16.03
N ALA A 177 -7.29 10.88 15.33
CA ALA A 177 -7.34 10.85 13.87
C ALA A 177 -8.62 11.50 13.34
N TYR A 178 -9.74 11.27 14.02
CA TYR A 178 -11.04 11.82 13.68
C TYR A 178 -11.19 13.30 14.08
N GLY A 179 -10.50 13.71 15.12
CA GLY A 179 -10.60 15.05 15.72
C GLY A 179 -11.70 15.18 16.78
N ALA A 180 -12.41 14.09 17.09
CA ALA A 180 -13.47 13.99 18.11
C ALA A 180 -13.71 12.51 18.46
N GLN A 181 -14.69 12.21 19.33
CA GLN A 181 -15.19 10.85 19.51
C GLN A 181 -15.79 10.32 18.21
N VAL A 182 -15.43 9.10 17.79
CA VAL A 182 -15.82 8.55 16.50
C VAL A 182 -17.25 8.02 16.58
N PRO A 183 -18.23 8.55 15.80
CA PRO A 183 -19.59 8.03 15.83
C PRO A 183 -19.65 6.57 15.37
N LEU A 184 -20.56 5.80 15.94
CA LEU A 184 -20.81 4.40 15.59
C LEU A 184 -22.23 4.20 15.11
N THR A 185 -22.41 3.28 14.16
CA THR A 185 -23.70 2.75 13.72
C THR A 185 -23.58 1.22 13.70
N ASN A 186 -24.31 0.52 14.56
CA ASN A 186 -24.32 -0.95 14.62
C ASN A 186 -22.90 -1.58 14.63
N VAL A 187 -22.03 -1.14 15.55
CA VAL A 187 -20.63 -1.58 15.71
C VAL A 187 -19.71 -1.26 14.53
N HIS A 188 -20.18 -0.53 13.55
CA HIS A 188 -19.40 0.05 12.48
C HIS A 188 -19.11 1.52 12.74
N LEU A 189 -18.14 2.07 12.04
CA LEU A 189 -17.96 3.52 12.01
C LEU A 189 -19.20 4.12 11.34
N GLY A 190 -19.78 5.15 11.95
CA GLY A 190 -21.07 5.68 11.49
C GLY A 190 -21.01 6.29 10.10
N ASP A 191 -22.07 6.07 9.31
CA ASP A 191 -22.18 6.59 7.94
C ASP A 191 -22.27 8.10 7.89
N ALA A 192 -22.75 8.69 8.98
CA ALA A 192 -22.83 10.14 9.13
C ALA A 192 -21.49 10.75 9.59
N ILE A 193 -20.37 10.35 9.02
CA ILE A 193 -19.20 11.23 8.97
C ILE A 193 -19.45 12.32 7.91
N THR A 194 -20.72 12.74 7.79
CA THR A 194 -21.08 13.99 7.16
C THR A 194 -20.89 15.10 8.19
N PHE A 195 -19.75 15.74 8.16
CA PHE A 195 -19.54 16.96 8.91
C PHE A 195 -20.36 18.10 8.33
N ALA A 196 -21.41 18.48 9.03
CA ALA A 196 -21.84 19.86 9.02
C ALA A 196 -20.75 20.65 9.75
N GLU A 197 -20.05 21.56 9.07
CA GLU A 197 -19.05 22.54 9.55
C GLU A 197 -17.59 22.29 9.10
N GLY A 198 -17.39 21.98 7.81
CA GLY A 198 -16.09 22.26 7.17
C GLY A 198 -14.93 21.33 7.49
N ARG A 199 -15.17 20.16 8.07
CA ARG A 199 -14.16 19.12 8.30
C ARG A 199 -14.63 17.79 7.73
N LEU A 200 -13.83 17.22 6.84
CA LEU A 200 -13.97 15.89 6.24
C LEU A 200 -15.40 15.53 5.83
N THR A 201 -15.98 16.27 4.88
CA THR A 201 -17.22 15.91 4.25
C THR A 201 -17.00 14.68 3.38
N GLY A 202 -17.62 13.56 3.76
CA GLY A 202 -17.87 12.44 2.86
C GLY A 202 -16.71 11.47 2.60
N ALA A 203 -15.70 11.37 3.46
CA ALA A 203 -14.78 10.25 3.43
C ALA A 203 -15.49 9.04 4.04
N GLU A 204 -16.01 8.17 3.20
CA GLU A 204 -16.45 6.85 3.64
C GLU A 204 -15.22 6.12 4.15
N THR A 205 -15.30 5.61 5.37
CA THR A 205 -14.25 4.76 5.91
C THR A 205 -14.45 3.33 5.42
N LEU A 206 -13.38 2.53 5.42
CA LEU A 206 -13.47 1.11 5.10
C LEU A 206 -14.50 0.38 5.99
N MET A 207 -14.67 0.83 7.24
CA MET A 207 -15.55 0.23 8.24
C MET A 207 -16.90 0.97 8.41
N SER A 208 -17.38 1.68 7.39
CA SER A 208 -18.70 2.31 7.39
C SER A 208 -19.83 1.28 7.28
N TYR A 209 -20.95 1.56 7.98
CA TYR A 209 -22.10 0.65 8.06
C TYR A 209 -22.81 0.42 6.71
N ASP A 210 -23.10 1.49 5.94
CA ASP A 210 -23.76 1.38 4.63
C ASP A 210 -22.87 0.75 3.55
N GLY A 211 -21.67 0.37 3.93
CA GLY A 211 -20.70 -0.18 3.02
C GLY A 211 -20.10 0.88 2.09
N PRO A 212 -19.23 0.45 1.23
CA PRO A 212 -18.49 1.32 0.32
C PRO A 212 -19.36 1.86 -0.82
N ARG A 213 -19.03 3.07 -1.30
CA ARG A 213 -19.53 3.52 -2.59
C ARG A 213 -19.14 2.52 -3.66
N ASN A 214 -20.10 2.20 -4.51
CA ASN A 214 -19.86 1.35 -5.65
C ASN A 214 -18.83 2.00 -6.60
N GLY A 215 -17.98 1.18 -7.21
CA GLY A 215 -16.99 1.63 -8.16
C GLY A 215 -15.72 2.23 -7.56
N GLU A 216 -15.49 2.08 -6.25
CA GLU A 216 -14.30 2.61 -5.58
C GLU A 216 -13.59 1.53 -4.76
N ARG A 217 -12.26 1.49 -4.86
CA ARG A 217 -11.39 0.74 -3.95
C ARG A 217 -10.88 1.68 -2.87
N ILE A 218 -11.15 1.37 -1.61
CA ILE A 218 -10.72 2.17 -0.46
C ILE A 218 -9.70 1.40 0.36
N SER A 219 -8.65 2.10 0.77
CA SER A 219 -7.58 1.62 1.65
C SER A 219 -7.89 1.89 3.12
N LEU A 220 -6.98 1.47 4.03
CA LEU A 220 -7.07 1.82 5.45
C LEU A 220 -6.94 3.34 5.63
N ASP A 221 -7.95 3.92 6.23
CA ASP A 221 -7.94 5.32 6.61
C ASP A 221 -7.33 5.53 8.02
N PRO A 222 -6.92 6.77 8.37
CA PRO A 222 -6.31 7.04 9.65
C PRO A 222 -7.17 6.71 10.88
N VAL A 223 -8.51 6.71 10.73
CA VAL A 223 -9.43 6.37 11.84
C VAL A 223 -9.43 4.87 12.08
N VAL A 224 -9.52 4.07 11.01
CA VAL A 224 -9.41 2.60 11.09
C VAL A 224 -8.07 2.18 11.68
N ILE A 225 -6.96 2.80 11.22
CA ILE A 225 -5.62 2.61 11.79
C ILE A 225 -5.61 2.96 13.29
N GLY A 226 -6.26 4.06 13.67
CA GLY A 226 -6.39 4.47 15.06
C GLY A 226 -7.13 3.44 15.91
N VAL A 227 -8.23 2.87 15.41
CA VAL A 227 -8.98 1.81 16.13
C VAL A 227 -8.11 0.58 16.32
N LEU A 228 -7.39 0.11 15.31
CA LEU A 228 -6.49 -1.05 15.44
C LEU A 228 -5.43 -0.83 16.54
N ARG A 229 -4.86 0.38 16.62
CA ARG A 229 -3.92 0.77 17.69
C ARG A 229 -4.58 0.78 19.08
N ASP A 230 -5.78 1.32 19.17
CA ASP A 230 -6.56 1.36 20.42
C ASP A 230 -6.96 -0.03 20.90
N LEU A 231 -7.10 -0.99 19.97
CA LEU A 231 -7.29 -2.41 20.26
C LEU A 231 -5.99 -3.13 20.65
N GLY A 232 -4.85 -2.43 20.64
CA GLY A 232 -3.55 -2.95 21.09
C GLY A 232 -2.74 -3.66 20.01
N LEU A 233 -3.13 -3.52 18.75
CA LEU A 233 -2.33 -4.00 17.61
C LEU A 233 -1.21 -3.02 17.29
N THR A 234 -0.05 -3.55 16.92
CA THR A 234 1.06 -2.73 16.42
C THR A 234 0.83 -2.44 14.95
N VAL A 235 0.52 -1.20 14.63
CA VAL A 235 0.32 -0.75 13.24
C VAL A 235 1.49 0.11 12.81
N ARG A 236 2.12 -0.26 11.69
CA ARG A 236 3.24 0.48 11.09
C ARG A 236 2.77 1.82 10.57
N ASP A 237 3.58 2.85 10.76
CA ASP A 237 3.37 4.14 10.12
C ASP A 237 3.90 4.09 8.69
N GLN A 238 3.09 4.53 7.74
CA GLN A 238 3.62 4.87 6.41
C GLN A 238 4.38 6.19 6.55
N GLN A 239 5.66 6.18 6.22
CA GLN A 239 6.45 7.40 6.19
C GLN A 239 6.28 8.07 4.83
N ALA A 240 5.63 9.22 4.81
CA ALA A 240 5.58 10.07 3.63
C ALA A 240 6.81 11.00 3.63
N VAL A 241 7.65 10.89 2.62
CA VAL A 241 8.72 11.85 2.33
C VAL A 241 8.21 12.79 1.24
N MET A 242 8.43 14.11 1.39
CA MET A 242 8.00 15.07 0.38
C MET A 242 9.00 15.11 -0.77
N ARG A 243 8.51 14.98 -2.00
CA ARG A 243 9.28 15.24 -3.21
C ARG A 243 9.53 16.74 -3.38
N GLY A 244 10.56 17.08 -4.16
CA GLY A 244 10.86 18.47 -4.50
C GLY A 244 9.79 19.19 -5.30
N ASP A 245 8.88 18.47 -5.95
CA ASP A 245 7.68 18.99 -6.61
C ASP A 245 6.51 19.24 -5.65
N GLY A 246 6.70 18.99 -4.35
CA GLY A 246 5.68 19.16 -3.31
C GLY A 246 4.74 17.95 -3.15
N GLN A 247 4.92 16.89 -3.93
CA GLN A 247 4.15 15.66 -3.76
C GLN A 247 4.81 14.73 -2.73
N PRO A 248 4.04 14.03 -1.91
CA PRO A 248 4.60 13.07 -0.98
C PRO A 248 5.16 11.85 -1.73
N VAL A 249 6.34 11.38 -1.31
CA VAL A 249 6.86 10.06 -1.69
C VAL A 249 6.26 9.05 -0.73
N SER A 250 5.42 8.17 -1.25
CA SER A 250 4.80 7.11 -0.46
C SER A 250 5.84 6.01 -0.18
N THR A 251 6.15 5.78 1.10
CA THR A 251 7.11 4.74 1.53
C THR A 251 6.44 3.72 2.43
N LEU A 252 6.47 2.46 2.01
CA LEU A 252 6.07 1.33 2.83
C LEU A 252 7.27 0.81 3.61
N ALA A 253 7.21 0.86 4.94
CA ALA A 253 8.21 0.26 5.81
C ALA A 253 7.86 -1.20 6.12
N ILE A 254 8.79 -2.12 5.87
CA ILE A 254 8.65 -3.55 6.14
C ILE A 254 9.75 -3.98 7.11
N ASP A 255 9.35 -4.49 8.27
CA ASP A 255 10.27 -4.85 9.37
C ASP A 255 10.93 -6.23 9.15
N THR A 256 11.48 -6.45 7.95
CA THR A 256 12.26 -7.63 7.63
C THR A 256 13.28 -7.32 6.52
N ARG A 257 14.09 -8.32 6.15
CA ARG A 257 15.14 -8.16 5.12
C ARG A 257 14.56 -8.41 3.72
N SER A 258 15.04 -7.66 2.73
CA SER A 258 14.61 -7.78 1.33
C SER A 258 14.79 -9.19 0.73
N GLY A 259 15.76 -9.96 1.21
CA GLY A 259 15.98 -11.34 0.75
C GLY A 259 14.88 -12.32 1.13
N ASP A 260 14.00 -11.95 2.05
CA ASP A 260 12.87 -12.77 2.50
C ASP A 260 11.62 -12.56 1.61
N TYR A 261 11.68 -11.62 0.66
CA TYR A 261 10.57 -11.28 -0.25
C TYR A 261 11.02 -11.28 -1.71
N HIS A 262 10.09 -11.68 -2.55
CA HIS A 262 10.17 -11.46 -3.99
C HIS A 262 9.21 -10.34 -4.40
N ILE A 263 9.67 -9.40 -5.23
CA ILE A 263 8.86 -8.30 -5.75
C ILE A 263 8.70 -8.51 -7.25
N GLU A 264 7.45 -8.61 -7.69
CA GLU A 264 7.11 -8.70 -9.10
C GLU A 264 6.07 -7.61 -9.43
N ARG A 265 6.26 -6.92 -10.54
CA ARG A 265 5.30 -5.94 -11.05
C ARG A 265 4.65 -6.45 -12.32
N ALA A 266 3.33 -6.57 -12.30
CA ALA A 266 2.56 -6.95 -13.46
C ALA A 266 1.25 -6.16 -13.49
N LEU A 267 0.84 -5.66 -14.64
CA LEU A 267 -0.42 -4.96 -14.86
C LEU A 267 -0.66 -3.77 -13.89
N ASP A 268 0.38 -2.94 -13.69
CA ASP A 268 0.41 -1.81 -12.75
C ASP A 268 0.34 -2.20 -11.27
N LEU A 269 0.48 -3.48 -10.95
CA LEU A 269 0.52 -4.01 -9.61
C LEU A 269 1.91 -4.37 -9.17
N THR A 270 2.21 -4.11 -7.91
CA THR A 270 3.39 -4.61 -7.25
C THR A 270 3.02 -5.78 -6.35
N PHE A 271 3.51 -6.97 -6.68
CA PHE A 271 3.30 -8.19 -5.91
C PHE A 271 4.49 -8.45 -4.99
N PHE A 272 4.19 -8.88 -3.78
CA PHE A 272 5.17 -9.44 -2.86
C PHE A 272 4.91 -10.93 -2.69
N SER A 273 5.96 -11.72 -2.61
CA SER A 273 5.90 -13.06 -2.06
C SER A 273 6.90 -13.19 -0.92
N ALA A 274 6.47 -13.78 0.18
CA ALA A 274 7.34 -14.13 1.30
C ALA A 274 7.56 -15.62 1.31
N GLY A 275 8.79 -16.09 1.06
CA GLY A 275 9.18 -17.49 1.15
C GLY A 275 8.20 -18.49 0.53
N ASP A 276 7.84 -19.54 1.26
CA ASP A 276 6.92 -20.61 0.78
C ASP A 276 5.43 -20.26 0.91
N VAL A 277 5.09 -19.09 1.42
CA VAL A 277 3.70 -18.67 1.66
C VAL A 277 3.24 -17.75 0.55
N GLY A 278 2.97 -18.25 -0.60
CA GLY A 278 2.39 -17.62 -1.80
C GLY A 278 1.94 -16.14 -1.72
N TYR A 279 1.79 -15.57 -2.87
CA TYR A 279 1.63 -14.17 -3.27
C TYR A 279 0.80 -13.24 -2.39
N ALA A 280 1.31 -12.03 -2.29
CA ALA A 280 0.64 -10.90 -1.71
C ALA A 280 1.14 -9.61 -2.31
N PHE A 281 0.35 -8.80 -2.84
CA PHE A 281 0.16 -7.40 -2.70
C PHE A 281 0.12 -6.55 -3.91
N LEU A 282 -0.88 -5.73 -3.74
CA LEU A 282 -1.06 -4.44 -4.39
C LEU A 282 -0.47 -3.31 -3.55
N LEU A 283 0.53 -2.62 -4.10
CA LEU A 283 0.95 -1.33 -3.63
C LEU A 283 0.61 -0.32 -4.72
N ASP A 284 -0.65 0.07 -4.80
CA ASP A 284 -1.11 1.04 -5.82
C ASP A 284 -0.38 2.39 -5.71
N ASP A 285 0.10 2.74 -4.51
CA ASP A 285 0.62 4.07 -4.22
C ASP A 285 2.02 4.11 -3.60
N ALA A 286 2.76 2.99 -3.50
CA ALA A 286 4.08 3.03 -2.91
C ALA A 286 5.16 3.35 -3.95
N ASP A 287 5.79 4.50 -3.82
CA ASP A 287 6.98 4.86 -4.60
C ASP A 287 8.23 4.13 -4.11
N ARG A 288 8.26 3.76 -2.83
CA ARG A 288 9.41 3.14 -2.15
C ARG A 288 8.99 2.06 -1.20
N ILE A 289 9.84 1.03 -1.08
CA ILE A 289 9.76 0.05 -0.01
C ILE A 289 11.03 0.15 0.82
N GLN A 290 10.86 0.25 2.13
CA GLN A 290 11.96 0.26 3.08
C GLN A 290 12.00 -1.07 3.82
N PHE A 291 13.01 -1.87 3.55
CA PHE A 291 13.37 -3.03 4.35
C PHE A 291 14.40 -2.66 5.42
N THR A 292 14.67 -3.56 6.37
CA THR A 292 15.68 -3.31 7.42
C THR A 292 17.10 -3.21 6.91
N ASN A 293 17.39 -3.68 5.71
CA ASN A 293 18.74 -3.75 5.14
C ASN A 293 18.92 -2.95 3.84
N ILE A 294 17.86 -2.58 3.16
CA ILE A 294 17.92 -1.90 1.87
C ILE A 294 16.56 -1.26 1.56
N ASN A 295 16.53 -0.32 0.62
CA ASN A 295 15.29 0.19 0.06
C ASN A 295 15.11 -0.29 -1.38
N VAL A 296 13.86 -0.33 -1.83
CA VAL A 296 13.49 -0.60 -3.22
C VAL A 296 12.74 0.60 -3.79
N ALA A 297 13.17 1.08 -4.94
CA ALA A 297 12.45 2.10 -5.71
C ALA A 297 11.45 1.40 -6.64
N LEU A 298 10.19 1.81 -6.57
CA LEU A 298 9.11 1.35 -7.42
C LEU A 298 8.66 2.42 -8.43
N ASP A 299 9.00 3.68 -8.18
CA ASP A 299 8.77 4.83 -9.04
C ASP A 299 9.76 4.83 -10.22
N THR A 300 9.66 3.81 -11.07
CA THR A 300 10.58 3.56 -12.19
C THR A 300 10.12 4.17 -13.51
N GLY A 301 8.90 4.72 -13.55
CA GLY A 301 8.28 5.30 -14.74
C GLY A 301 9.01 6.54 -15.30
N HIS A 302 8.50 7.03 -16.44
CA HIS A 302 8.93 8.30 -17.02
C HIS A 302 8.63 9.45 -16.02
N ASP A 303 9.55 10.40 -15.89
CA ASP A 303 9.46 11.55 -14.96
C ASP A 303 9.40 11.19 -13.46
N MET A 304 9.54 9.92 -13.09
CA MET A 304 9.60 9.48 -11.69
C MET A 304 11.04 9.46 -11.19
N VAL A 305 11.27 9.94 -9.95
CA VAL A 305 12.60 10.19 -9.41
C VAL A 305 13.50 8.96 -9.39
N GLY A 306 12.99 7.80 -8.93
CA GLY A 306 13.77 6.58 -8.93
C GLY A 306 14.23 6.17 -10.32
N GLY A 307 13.31 6.16 -11.28
CA GLY A 307 13.60 5.86 -12.67
C GLY A 307 14.57 6.85 -13.30
N GLN A 308 14.38 8.16 -13.08
CA GLN A 308 15.28 9.21 -13.56
C GLN A 308 16.71 9.04 -13.01
N ALA A 309 16.85 8.79 -11.71
CA ALA A 309 18.16 8.59 -11.11
C ALA A 309 18.89 7.37 -11.70
N TYR A 310 18.18 6.26 -11.88
CA TYR A 310 18.74 5.05 -12.48
C TYR A 310 19.17 5.27 -13.93
N ARG A 311 18.25 5.80 -14.76
CA ARG A 311 18.49 6.04 -16.19
C ARG A 311 19.60 7.05 -16.43
N LEU A 312 19.65 8.13 -15.63
CA LEU A 312 20.72 9.12 -15.72
C LEU A 312 22.08 8.50 -15.42
N TYR A 313 22.15 7.64 -14.40
CA TYR A 313 23.40 6.98 -14.01
C TYR A 313 23.89 6.05 -15.10
N GLN A 314 22.99 5.21 -15.64
CA GLN A 314 23.31 4.31 -16.74
C GLN A 314 23.70 5.10 -18.00
N ALA A 315 22.94 6.15 -18.35
CA ALA A 315 23.21 6.98 -19.54
C ALA A 315 24.58 7.68 -19.47
N ALA A 316 24.99 8.14 -18.30
CA ALA A 316 26.24 8.84 -18.13
C ALA A 316 27.47 7.90 -18.18
N PHE A 317 27.35 6.66 -17.69
CA PHE A 317 28.51 5.81 -17.41
C PHE A 317 28.48 4.45 -18.11
N ASP A 318 27.42 4.14 -18.84
CA ASP A 318 27.24 2.86 -19.53
C ASP A 318 27.46 1.64 -18.62
N ARG A 319 26.90 1.69 -17.42
CA ARG A 319 26.96 0.63 -16.42
C ARG A 319 25.78 0.65 -15.48
N GLU A 320 25.54 -0.48 -14.84
CA GLU A 320 24.60 -0.55 -13.73
C GLU A 320 25.02 0.38 -12.59
N PRO A 321 24.09 1.18 -12.05
CA PRO A 321 24.35 2.04 -10.90
C PRO A 321 24.72 1.24 -9.66
N ASP A 322 25.63 1.75 -8.83
CA ASP A 322 25.82 1.21 -7.49
C ASP A 322 24.72 1.69 -6.54
N LYS A 323 24.30 0.81 -5.62
CA LYS A 323 23.17 1.05 -4.71
C LYS A 323 23.36 2.29 -3.83
N THR A 324 24.58 2.61 -3.42
CA THR A 324 24.88 3.77 -2.57
C THR A 324 24.79 5.07 -3.37
N GLY A 325 25.34 5.06 -4.59
CA GLY A 325 25.24 6.20 -5.52
C GLY A 325 23.79 6.50 -5.88
N LEU A 326 22.98 5.46 -6.15
CA LEU A 326 21.55 5.62 -6.37
C LEU A 326 20.85 6.29 -5.18
N GLY A 327 21.10 5.81 -3.96
CA GLY A 327 20.50 6.39 -2.77
C GLY A 327 20.85 7.86 -2.57
N TYR A 328 22.08 8.25 -2.90
CA TYR A 328 22.51 9.65 -2.87
C TYR A 328 21.67 10.50 -3.84
N TRP A 329 21.55 10.09 -5.11
CA TRP A 329 20.85 10.87 -6.13
C TRP A 329 19.34 10.90 -5.89
N ILE A 330 18.75 9.76 -5.56
CA ILE A 330 17.32 9.67 -5.22
C ILE A 330 16.99 10.65 -4.09
N LYS A 331 17.74 10.64 -2.99
CA LYS A 331 17.51 11.57 -1.87
C LYS A 331 17.56 13.04 -2.29
N HIS A 332 18.57 13.44 -3.07
CA HIS A 332 18.71 14.84 -3.47
C HIS A 332 17.63 15.25 -4.48
N MET A 333 17.24 14.35 -5.39
CA MET A 333 16.15 14.60 -6.33
C MET A 333 14.79 14.64 -5.63
N ASP A 334 14.54 13.80 -4.64
CA ASP A 334 13.36 13.90 -3.77
C ASP A 334 13.31 15.24 -2.99
N GLN A 335 14.46 15.83 -2.71
CA GLN A 335 14.58 17.15 -2.08
C GLN A 335 14.53 18.32 -3.08
N GLY A 336 14.28 18.08 -4.35
CA GLY A 336 14.07 19.09 -5.39
C GLY A 336 15.25 19.36 -6.30
N LEU A 337 16.31 18.55 -6.24
CA LEU A 337 17.35 18.64 -7.27
C LEU A 337 16.75 18.21 -8.63
N SER A 338 16.78 19.09 -9.61
CA SER A 338 16.26 18.76 -10.93
C SER A 338 17.11 17.72 -11.64
N LEU A 339 16.52 16.97 -12.60
CA LEU A 339 17.25 16.04 -13.46
C LEU A 339 18.40 16.73 -14.19
N ASN A 340 18.19 17.97 -14.69
CA ASN A 340 19.23 18.73 -15.37
C ASN A 340 20.40 19.12 -14.45
N ASP A 341 20.10 19.46 -13.20
CA ASP A 341 21.15 19.77 -12.20
C ASP A 341 21.90 18.48 -11.81
N ALA A 342 21.19 17.37 -11.61
CA ALA A 342 21.82 16.07 -11.41
C ALA A 342 22.75 15.73 -12.57
N ALA A 343 22.26 15.82 -13.82
CA ALA A 343 23.05 15.58 -15.03
C ALA A 343 24.28 16.49 -15.12
N HIS A 344 24.18 17.74 -14.64
CA HIS A 344 25.34 18.64 -14.58
C HIS A 344 26.44 18.07 -13.68
N TYR A 345 26.08 17.58 -12.47
CA TYR A 345 27.07 16.96 -11.58
C TYR A 345 27.70 15.71 -12.18
N PHE A 346 26.94 14.91 -12.92
CA PHE A 346 27.49 13.76 -13.65
C PHE A 346 28.52 14.20 -14.70
N VAL A 347 28.19 15.19 -15.52
CA VAL A 347 29.07 15.66 -16.60
C VAL A 347 30.40 16.25 -16.09
N ILE A 348 30.40 16.91 -14.93
CA ILE A 348 31.62 17.46 -14.34
C ILE A 348 32.42 16.46 -13.50
N SER A 349 31.94 15.23 -13.32
CA SER A 349 32.58 14.21 -12.49
C SER A 349 33.87 13.67 -13.08
N ASP A 350 34.72 13.11 -12.23
CA ASP A 350 35.92 12.40 -12.66
C ASP A 350 35.59 11.14 -13.46
N GLU A 351 34.46 10.49 -13.14
CA GLU A 351 33.98 9.30 -13.86
C GLU A 351 33.60 9.65 -15.30
N PHE A 352 32.86 10.73 -15.50
CA PHE A 352 32.52 11.20 -16.84
C PHE A 352 33.78 11.51 -17.67
N ARG A 353 34.77 12.18 -17.06
CA ARG A 353 36.06 12.43 -17.72
C ARG A 353 36.81 11.15 -18.12
N LYS A 354 36.70 10.10 -17.34
CA LYS A 354 37.29 8.79 -17.68
C LYS A 354 36.58 8.14 -18.87
N VAL A 355 35.27 8.26 -18.95
CA VAL A 355 34.46 7.65 -20.02
C VAL A 355 34.56 8.45 -21.33
N TYR A 356 34.45 9.77 -21.26
CA TYR A 356 34.35 10.63 -22.45
C TYR A 356 35.68 11.31 -22.84
N GLY A 357 36.65 11.35 -21.95
CA GLY A 357 37.90 12.10 -22.11
C GLY A 357 37.88 13.42 -21.38
N SER A 358 39.07 14.04 -21.20
CA SER A 358 39.23 15.29 -20.44
C SER A 358 38.67 16.53 -21.18
N ALA A 359 38.56 16.48 -22.51
CA ALA A 359 38.03 17.55 -23.34
C ALA A 359 37.41 16.95 -24.62
N PRO A 360 36.31 16.22 -24.52
CA PRO A 360 35.68 15.59 -25.67
C PRO A 360 35.06 16.64 -26.58
N SER A 361 35.06 16.37 -27.90
CA SER A 361 34.27 17.19 -28.86
C SER A 361 32.76 16.89 -28.67
N ASN A 362 31.90 17.83 -29.06
CA ASN A 362 30.44 17.62 -29.04
C ASN A 362 30.06 16.38 -29.86
N ALA A 363 30.68 16.18 -31.05
CA ALA A 363 30.46 15.00 -31.86
C ALA A 363 30.81 13.68 -31.14
N THR A 364 31.91 13.66 -30.38
CA THR A 364 32.29 12.48 -29.56
C THR A 364 31.28 12.22 -28.47
N ILE A 365 30.75 13.26 -27.82
CA ILE A 365 29.74 13.14 -26.78
C ILE A 365 28.44 12.57 -27.34
N VAL A 366 27.95 13.14 -28.44
CA VAL A 366 26.71 12.69 -29.09
C VAL A 366 26.81 11.24 -29.57
N ASP A 367 27.92 10.88 -30.24
CA ASP A 367 28.14 9.50 -30.69
C ASP A 367 28.12 8.51 -29.52
N LYS A 368 28.75 8.86 -28.38
CA LYS A 368 28.77 8.03 -27.20
C LYS A 368 27.40 7.95 -26.52
N PHE A 369 26.60 9.02 -26.51
CA PHE A 369 25.24 8.95 -25.96
C PHE A 369 24.35 8.02 -26.79
N TYR A 370 24.45 8.03 -28.10
CA TYR A 370 23.74 7.06 -28.94
C TYR A 370 24.18 5.61 -28.65
N ASP A 371 25.46 5.39 -28.50
CA ASP A 371 26.04 4.06 -28.26
C ASP A 371 25.70 3.54 -26.84
N HIS A 372 26.00 4.34 -25.81
CA HIS A 372 25.84 3.93 -24.41
C HIS A 372 24.39 3.89 -23.95
N VAL A 373 23.57 4.86 -24.37
CA VAL A 373 22.18 4.98 -23.88
C VAL A 373 21.23 4.16 -24.72
N LEU A 374 21.41 4.17 -26.04
CA LEU A 374 20.46 3.55 -26.98
C LEU A 374 21.03 2.29 -27.65
N GLY A 375 22.27 1.91 -27.35
CA GLY A 375 22.91 0.70 -27.89
C GLY A 375 23.02 0.68 -29.41
N ARG A 376 22.98 1.84 -30.06
CA ARG A 376 23.00 1.95 -31.51
C ARG A 376 23.71 3.22 -32.00
N LYS A 377 24.07 3.23 -33.27
CA LYS A 377 24.52 4.46 -33.91
C LYS A 377 23.38 5.42 -34.13
N GLY A 378 23.63 6.71 -33.94
CA GLY A 378 22.67 7.75 -34.29
C GLY A 378 22.43 7.82 -35.79
N ASP A 379 21.22 8.17 -36.19
CA ASP A 379 20.94 8.55 -37.57
C ASP A 379 21.53 9.92 -37.89
N ALA A 380 21.76 10.20 -39.19
CA ALA A 380 22.42 11.43 -39.60
C ALA A 380 21.67 12.70 -39.19
N GLY A 381 20.34 12.65 -39.15
CA GLY A 381 19.50 13.78 -38.72
C GLY A 381 19.60 14.05 -37.22
N GLY A 382 19.51 13.01 -36.40
CA GLY A 382 19.62 13.10 -34.95
C GLY A 382 21.02 13.56 -34.50
N ILE A 383 22.07 12.99 -35.09
CA ILE A 383 23.46 13.43 -34.85
C ILE A 383 23.65 14.91 -35.20
N ALA A 384 23.17 15.33 -36.40
CA ALA A 384 23.28 16.73 -36.81
C ALA A 384 22.49 17.67 -35.87
N HIS A 385 21.31 17.27 -35.44
CA HIS A 385 20.50 18.05 -34.50
C HIS A 385 21.22 18.28 -33.16
N TRP A 386 21.65 17.21 -32.50
CA TRP A 386 22.30 17.34 -31.19
C TRP A 386 23.63 18.09 -31.27
N ASN A 387 24.44 17.84 -32.31
CA ASN A 387 25.67 18.61 -32.49
C ASN A 387 25.38 20.10 -32.68
N ALA A 388 24.39 20.45 -33.51
CA ALA A 388 24.01 21.85 -33.70
C ALA A 388 23.55 22.53 -32.38
N MET A 389 22.77 21.85 -31.54
CA MET A 389 22.35 22.36 -30.23
C MET A 389 23.55 22.64 -29.29
N LEU A 390 24.51 21.73 -29.27
CA LEU A 390 25.73 21.87 -28.46
C LEU A 390 26.67 22.94 -29.01
N ASP A 391 26.90 22.97 -30.32
CA ASP A 391 27.83 23.91 -30.99
C ASP A 391 27.34 25.35 -30.93
N GLN A 392 26.02 25.56 -30.95
CA GLN A 392 25.39 26.88 -30.78
C GLN A 392 25.24 27.28 -29.32
N GLY A 393 25.53 26.37 -28.36
CA GLY A 393 25.33 26.61 -26.94
C GLY A 393 23.85 26.74 -26.53
N THR A 394 22.94 26.25 -27.41
CA THR A 394 21.49 26.24 -27.11
C THR A 394 21.15 25.26 -25.98
N LEU A 395 21.84 24.14 -25.96
CA LEU A 395 21.78 23.15 -24.90
C LEU A 395 23.18 22.87 -24.35
N SER A 396 23.27 22.64 -23.04
CA SER A 396 24.47 22.13 -22.40
C SER A 396 24.56 20.60 -22.57
N VAL A 397 25.76 20.04 -22.40
CA VAL A 397 25.97 18.60 -22.38
C VAL A 397 25.08 17.90 -21.35
N ALA A 398 24.86 18.53 -20.19
CA ALA A 398 23.99 18.01 -19.15
C ALA A 398 22.53 17.91 -19.62
N GLN A 399 22.01 18.94 -20.28
CA GLN A 399 20.65 18.90 -20.84
C GLN A 399 20.49 17.86 -21.93
N VAL A 400 21.50 17.68 -22.78
CA VAL A 400 21.48 16.62 -23.79
C VAL A 400 21.53 15.25 -23.12
N LEU A 401 22.37 15.04 -22.10
CA LEU A 401 22.42 13.80 -21.33
C LEU A 401 21.06 13.49 -20.67
N ALA A 402 20.43 14.47 -20.02
CA ALA A 402 19.10 14.33 -19.44
C ALA A 402 18.04 13.97 -20.50
N SER A 403 18.13 14.58 -21.71
CA SER A 403 17.21 14.27 -22.82
C SER A 403 17.38 12.84 -23.34
N PHE A 404 18.62 12.33 -23.38
CA PHE A 404 18.87 10.95 -23.77
C PHE A 404 18.41 9.97 -22.68
N SER A 405 18.69 10.26 -21.40
CA SER A 405 18.28 9.38 -20.30
C SER A 405 16.77 9.21 -20.22
N GLU A 406 15.98 10.26 -20.50
CA GLU A 406 14.51 10.23 -20.49
C GLU A 406 13.89 10.10 -21.89
N SER A 407 14.67 9.73 -22.90
CA SER A 407 14.09 9.43 -24.20
C SER A 407 13.12 8.24 -24.11
N ALA A 408 12.03 8.28 -24.90
CA ALA A 408 11.05 7.17 -24.91
C ALA A 408 11.71 5.80 -25.23
N GLU A 409 12.77 5.81 -26.07
CA GLU A 409 13.53 4.61 -26.42
C GLU A 409 14.28 4.05 -25.20
N ASN A 410 14.97 4.90 -24.44
CA ASN A 410 15.71 4.46 -23.24
C ASN A 410 14.77 4.03 -22.12
N VAL A 411 13.70 4.78 -21.88
CA VAL A 411 12.68 4.43 -20.89
C VAL A 411 12.08 3.05 -21.18
N ALA A 412 11.71 2.78 -22.45
CA ALA A 412 11.17 1.49 -22.85
C ALA A 412 12.19 0.35 -22.69
N THR A 413 13.45 0.58 -23.08
CA THR A 413 14.52 -0.42 -22.96
C THR A 413 14.79 -0.77 -21.50
N LEU A 414 14.87 0.22 -20.62
CA LEU A 414 15.15 -0.01 -19.20
C LEU A 414 13.93 -0.47 -18.42
N ALA A 415 12.71 -0.29 -18.91
CA ALA A 415 11.50 -0.84 -18.26
C ALA A 415 11.56 -2.36 -18.08
N GLU A 416 12.23 -3.09 -19.00
CA GLU A 416 12.45 -4.54 -18.84
C GLU A 416 13.41 -4.88 -17.69
N ILE A 417 14.28 -3.96 -17.30
CA ILE A 417 15.32 -4.15 -16.28
C ILE A 417 14.82 -3.68 -14.91
N ILE A 418 14.24 -2.47 -14.86
CA ILE A 418 13.84 -1.82 -13.60
C ILE A 418 12.32 -1.75 -13.39
N GLY A 419 11.53 -2.28 -14.32
CA GLY A 419 10.05 -2.21 -14.25
C GLY A 419 9.47 -2.81 -12.96
N ASN A 420 10.10 -3.84 -12.41
CA ASN A 420 9.72 -4.47 -11.15
C ASN A 420 10.33 -3.79 -9.91
N GLY A 421 10.96 -2.62 -10.08
CA GLY A 421 11.70 -1.94 -9.04
C GLY A 421 13.18 -2.33 -9.00
N PHE A 422 13.96 -1.58 -8.26
CA PHE A 422 15.38 -1.83 -8.05
C PHE A 422 15.83 -1.43 -6.64
N GLU A 423 16.82 -2.13 -6.13
CA GLU A 423 17.36 -1.89 -4.81
C GLU A 423 18.33 -0.71 -4.76
N TYR A 424 18.28 0.05 -3.68
CA TYR A 424 19.26 1.09 -3.37
C TYR A 424 19.51 1.19 -1.87
N THR A 425 20.70 1.67 -1.50
CA THR A 425 21.04 1.94 -0.10
C THR A 425 20.61 3.36 0.25
N PRO A 426 19.72 3.57 1.23
CA PRO A 426 19.29 4.93 1.60
C PRO A 426 20.50 5.76 2.03
N TYR A 427 20.53 7.02 1.62
CA TYR A 427 21.61 7.95 1.95
C TYR A 427 21.25 8.78 3.17
N GLY A 428 21.95 8.60 4.29
CA GLY A 428 21.88 9.38 5.53
C GLY A 428 20.69 9.11 6.38
#